data_9af8e3307bfcfeae36a83e02fd72fc32
#
_entry.id   9af8e3307bfcfeae36a83e02fd72fc32
#
_cell.length_a   1.000
_cell.length_b   1.000
_cell.length_c   1.000
_cell.angle_alpha   90.00
_cell.angle_beta   90.00
_cell.angle_gamma   90.00
#
_symmetry.space_group_name_H-M   'P 1'
#
loop_
_entity.id
_entity.type
_entity.pdbx_description
1 polymer ?
#
loop_
_entity_poly.entity_id
_entity_poly.type
_entity_poly.pdbx_seq_one_letter_code
_entity_poly.pdbx_strand_id
1 'polypeptide(L)'
;FRSNGTRLRSEILMRVRNALTHLLRNAIAHGIEGHEERRAAGKTLDGRISVEIKEVEDQILVVCEDDGRGIDPEELARAAVSKGILSEEDARRKAAEEGAAMIFLSGLSTAQTITQTAGRGVGMEAVEAEIHAAGGRVLVETERGRYTRFTLRLPRK
;
A
#
# COMPACT_ATOMS: atom_id res chain seq x y z
N PHE A 1 19.69 -5.82 7.40
CA PHE A 1 19.13 -6.73 6.39
C PHE A 1 19.74 -8.12 6.59
N ARG A 2 18.99 -9.08 7.14
CA ARG A 2 19.40 -10.48 7.09
C ARG A 2 18.64 -11.11 5.92
N SER A 3 19.28 -11.22 4.76
CA SER A 3 18.78 -12.05 3.66
C SER A 3 19.29 -13.46 3.87
N ASN A 4 18.42 -14.43 4.01
CA ASN A 4 18.77 -15.86 4.07
C ASN A 4 19.15 -16.42 2.69
N GLY A 5 19.95 -15.68 1.90
CA GLY A 5 20.47 -16.17 0.62
C GLY A 5 19.47 -16.16 -0.55
N THR A 6 18.28 -15.55 -0.40
CA THR A 6 17.31 -15.40 -1.48
C THR A 6 17.87 -14.54 -2.60
N ARG A 7 18.12 -15.11 -3.76
CA ARG A 7 18.55 -14.40 -4.97
C ARG A 7 17.31 -14.11 -5.83
N LEU A 8 16.85 -12.87 -5.81
CA LEU A 8 15.92 -12.35 -6.81
C LEU A 8 16.71 -11.93 -8.06
N ARG A 9 16.09 -12.10 -9.24
CA ARG A 9 16.64 -11.52 -10.47
C ARG A 9 16.72 -10.00 -10.29
N SER A 10 17.75 -9.38 -10.84
CA SER A 10 17.98 -7.92 -10.68
C SER A 10 16.78 -7.06 -11.07
N GLU A 11 16.04 -7.47 -12.11
CA GLU A 11 14.80 -6.80 -12.52
C GLU A 11 13.70 -6.88 -11.47
N ILE A 12 13.46 -8.05 -10.89
CA ILE A 12 12.45 -8.26 -9.84
C ILE A 12 12.84 -7.44 -8.61
N LEU A 13 14.12 -7.46 -8.23
CA LEU A 13 14.63 -6.69 -7.09
C LEU A 13 14.39 -5.18 -7.27
N MET A 14 14.62 -4.65 -8.47
CA MET A 14 14.37 -3.24 -8.77
C MET A 14 12.89 -2.88 -8.65
N ARG A 15 11.99 -3.72 -9.17
CA ARG A 15 10.54 -3.53 -9.08
C ARG A 15 10.04 -3.59 -7.64
N VAL A 16 10.50 -4.57 -6.87
CA VAL A 16 10.20 -4.68 -5.43
C VAL A 16 10.67 -3.44 -4.67
N ARG A 17 11.88 -2.95 -4.96
CA ARG A 17 12.39 -1.72 -4.34
C ARG A 17 11.51 -0.51 -4.67
N ASN A 18 11.08 -0.36 -5.93
CA ASN A 18 10.19 0.71 -6.34
C ASN A 18 8.85 0.62 -5.60
N ALA A 19 8.22 -0.56 -5.60
CA ALA A 19 6.98 -0.82 -4.90
C ALA A 19 7.10 -0.50 -3.39
N LEU A 20 8.13 -1.01 -2.72
CA LEU A 20 8.38 -0.73 -1.30
C LEU A 20 8.58 0.75 -1.02
N THR A 21 9.29 1.48 -1.88
CA THR A 21 9.46 2.93 -1.73
C THR A 21 8.12 3.65 -1.73
N HIS A 22 7.17 3.24 -2.58
CA HIS A 22 5.81 3.79 -2.60
C HIS A 22 5.03 3.43 -1.35
N LEU A 23 5.08 2.16 -0.93
CA LEU A 23 4.38 1.69 0.29
C LEU A 23 4.89 2.41 1.53
N LEU A 24 6.20 2.52 1.71
CA LEU A 24 6.80 3.23 2.85
C LEU A 24 6.44 4.71 2.85
N ARG A 25 6.46 5.37 1.69
CA ARG A 25 6.04 6.77 1.57
C ARG A 25 4.57 6.96 1.94
N ASN A 26 3.69 6.07 1.49
CA ASN A 26 2.28 6.10 1.84
C ASN A 26 2.05 5.88 3.34
N ALA A 27 2.74 4.92 3.93
CA ALA A 27 2.65 4.66 5.37
C ALA A 27 3.03 5.92 6.17
N ILE A 28 4.15 6.58 5.82
CA ILE A 28 4.64 7.78 6.52
C ILE A 28 3.71 8.98 6.28
N ALA A 29 3.27 9.20 5.03
CA ALA A 29 2.53 10.40 4.67
C ALA A 29 1.04 10.33 5.06
N HIS A 30 0.44 9.14 5.05
CA HIS A 30 -1.01 8.96 5.18
C HIS A 30 -1.41 7.87 6.18
N GLY A 31 -0.58 6.84 6.39
CA GLY A 31 -0.88 5.72 7.27
C GLY A 31 -0.69 6.09 8.74
N ILE A 32 0.51 6.50 9.11
CA ILE A 32 0.86 6.82 10.50
C ILE A 32 0.21 8.14 10.92
N GLU A 33 -0.52 8.11 12.02
CA GLU A 33 -1.14 9.29 12.62
C GLU A 33 -0.12 10.18 13.32
N GLY A 34 -0.43 11.47 13.45
CA GLY A 34 0.33 12.41 14.26
C GLY A 34 0.27 12.05 15.76
N HIS A 35 1.22 12.56 16.54
CA HIS A 35 1.36 12.22 17.96
C HIS A 35 0.08 12.46 18.78
N GLU A 36 -0.68 13.53 18.51
CA GLU A 36 -1.93 13.83 19.21
C GLU A 36 -3.02 12.82 18.89
N GLU A 37 -3.16 12.43 17.62
CA GLU A 37 -4.12 11.40 17.19
C GLU A 37 -3.76 10.03 17.78
N ARG A 38 -2.46 9.65 17.78
CA ARG A 38 -1.98 8.41 18.37
C ARG A 38 -2.25 8.35 19.86
N ARG A 39 -1.98 9.46 20.57
CA ARG A 39 -2.27 9.57 22.01
C ARG A 39 -3.77 9.40 22.28
N ALA A 40 -4.62 10.06 21.51
CA ALA A 40 -6.08 9.95 21.65
C ALA A 40 -6.58 8.53 21.36
N ALA A 41 -5.92 7.80 20.45
CA ALA A 41 -6.22 6.40 20.13
C ALA A 41 -5.59 5.38 21.11
N GLY A 42 -4.86 5.84 22.13
CA GLY A 42 -4.17 4.95 23.09
C GLY A 42 -2.98 4.20 22.50
N LYS A 43 -2.42 4.68 21.41
CA LYS A 43 -1.23 4.12 20.75
C LYS A 43 0.07 4.71 21.31
N THR A 44 1.20 4.04 21.08
CA THR A 44 2.53 4.63 21.30
C THR A 44 2.72 5.85 20.42
N LEU A 45 3.47 6.86 20.89
CA LEU A 45 3.68 8.10 20.12
C LEU A 45 4.41 7.86 18.81
N ASP A 46 5.39 6.96 18.84
CA ASP A 46 6.12 6.55 17.64
C ASP A 46 5.31 5.53 16.85
N GLY A 47 5.08 5.82 15.56
CA GLY A 47 4.51 4.88 14.61
C GLY A 47 5.53 3.82 14.20
N ARG A 48 5.06 2.63 13.93
CA ARG A 48 5.88 1.50 13.53
C ARG A 48 5.57 1.09 12.09
N ILE A 49 6.65 0.94 11.30
CA ILE A 49 6.57 0.33 9.97
C ILE A 49 7.55 -0.83 9.96
N SER A 50 7.11 -1.99 9.50
CA SER A 50 7.94 -3.19 9.36
C SER A 50 7.93 -3.72 7.93
N VAL A 51 9.07 -4.25 7.49
CA VAL A 51 9.18 -4.97 6.23
C VAL A 51 9.78 -6.33 6.52
N GLU A 52 9.08 -7.38 6.10
CA GLU A 52 9.51 -8.76 6.28
C GLU A 52 9.54 -9.48 4.93
N ILE A 53 10.56 -10.30 4.70
CA ILE A 53 10.69 -11.12 3.50
C ILE A 53 10.66 -12.58 3.92
N LYS A 54 9.75 -13.34 3.33
CA LYS A 54 9.57 -14.78 3.57
C LYS A 54 9.65 -15.56 2.27
N GLU A 55 10.26 -16.72 2.31
CA GLU A 55 10.16 -17.72 1.26
C GLU A 55 9.13 -18.77 1.67
N VAL A 56 8.13 -18.98 0.82
CA VAL A 56 7.09 -19.98 1.04
C VAL A 56 6.91 -20.76 -0.26
N GLU A 57 7.31 -22.02 -0.24
CA GLU A 57 7.30 -22.89 -1.42
C GLU A 57 8.06 -22.26 -2.61
N ASP A 58 7.38 -22.05 -3.74
CA ASP A 58 7.93 -21.42 -4.95
C ASP A 58 7.67 -19.91 -5.03
N GLN A 59 7.33 -19.26 -3.91
CA GLN A 59 7.01 -17.84 -3.83
C GLN A 59 7.90 -17.10 -2.85
N ILE A 60 8.09 -15.82 -3.13
CA ILE A 60 8.67 -14.87 -2.22
C ILE A 60 7.57 -13.90 -1.80
N LEU A 61 7.38 -13.77 -0.50
CA LEU A 61 6.46 -12.84 0.10
C LEU A 61 7.25 -11.67 0.69
N VAL A 62 6.93 -10.46 0.23
CA VAL A 62 7.44 -9.23 0.86
C VAL A 62 6.27 -8.55 1.54
N VAL A 63 6.29 -8.52 2.87
CA VAL A 63 5.23 -7.97 3.69
C VAL A 63 5.67 -6.61 4.21
N CYS A 64 4.89 -5.57 3.93
CA CYS A 64 5.06 -4.22 4.47
C CYS A 64 3.84 -3.89 5.33
N GLU A 65 4.05 -3.61 6.60
CA GLU A 65 2.97 -3.34 7.56
C GLU A 65 3.26 -2.07 8.35
N ASP A 66 2.25 -1.24 8.55
CA ASP A 66 2.25 -0.11 9.46
C ASP A 66 1.16 -0.27 10.54
N ASP A 67 1.37 0.33 11.71
CA ASP A 67 0.43 0.40 12.82
C ASP A 67 -0.41 1.69 12.82
N GLY A 68 -0.65 2.21 11.62
CA GLY A 68 -1.35 3.46 11.41
C GLY A 68 -2.86 3.38 11.53
N ARG A 69 -3.54 4.35 10.91
CA ARG A 69 -5.01 4.48 10.96
C ARG A 69 -5.78 3.41 10.21
N GLY A 70 -5.11 2.58 9.42
CA GLY A 70 -5.76 1.64 8.52
C GLY A 70 -6.37 2.33 7.28
N ILE A 71 -7.06 1.54 6.47
CA ILE A 71 -7.76 2.01 5.28
C ILE A 71 -9.26 1.87 5.52
N ASP A 72 -10.00 2.95 5.25
CA ASP A 72 -11.47 2.95 5.28
C ASP A 72 -12.01 2.88 3.83
N PRO A 73 -12.64 1.77 3.42
CA PRO A 73 -13.20 1.64 2.08
C PRO A 73 -14.25 2.70 1.74
N GLU A 74 -14.98 3.19 2.73
CA GLU A 74 -15.98 4.25 2.52
C GLU A 74 -15.31 5.59 2.22
N GLU A 75 -14.17 5.88 2.85
CA GLU A 75 -13.39 7.08 2.50
C GLU A 75 -12.84 6.99 1.09
N LEU A 76 -12.35 5.82 0.67
CA LEU A 76 -11.92 5.59 -0.70
C LEU A 76 -13.08 5.78 -1.69
N ALA A 77 -14.27 5.26 -1.37
CA ALA A 77 -15.47 5.44 -2.20
C ALA A 77 -15.85 6.92 -2.35
N ARG A 78 -15.89 7.67 -1.25
CA ARG A 78 -16.16 9.13 -1.28
C ARG A 78 -15.11 9.88 -2.11
N ALA A 79 -13.85 9.53 -1.99
CA ALA A 79 -12.77 10.12 -2.78
C ALA A 79 -12.93 9.83 -4.28
N ALA A 80 -13.31 8.60 -4.64
CA ALA A 80 -13.54 8.21 -6.03
C ALA A 80 -14.70 9.00 -6.67
N VAL A 81 -15.78 9.22 -5.93
CA VAL A 81 -16.92 10.04 -6.39
C VAL A 81 -16.51 11.50 -6.52
N SER A 82 -15.86 12.06 -5.50
CA SER A 82 -15.40 13.46 -5.50
C SER A 82 -14.47 13.78 -6.65
N LYS A 83 -13.66 12.81 -7.09
CA LYS A 83 -12.75 12.94 -8.24
C LYS A 83 -13.40 12.62 -9.59
N GLY A 84 -14.68 12.26 -9.61
CA GLY A 84 -15.39 11.88 -10.83
C GLY A 84 -14.90 10.57 -11.45
N ILE A 85 -14.26 9.69 -10.68
CA ILE A 85 -13.75 8.39 -11.13
C ILE A 85 -14.89 7.38 -11.19
N LEU A 86 -15.78 7.40 -10.21
CA LEU A 86 -16.94 6.51 -10.09
C LEU A 86 -18.21 7.30 -9.80
N SER A 87 -19.35 6.72 -10.18
CA SER A 87 -20.67 7.16 -9.69
C SER A 87 -20.84 6.79 -8.20
N GLU A 88 -21.78 7.40 -7.49
CA GLU A 88 -22.06 7.04 -6.09
C GLU A 88 -22.46 5.58 -5.93
N GLU A 89 -23.27 5.06 -6.87
CA GLU A 89 -23.71 3.67 -6.86
C GLU A 89 -22.56 2.70 -7.08
N ASP A 90 -21.70 2.95 -8.09
CA ASP A 90 -20.54 2.12 -8.38
C ASP A 90 -19.50 2.16 -7.26
N ALA A 91 -19.27 3.34 -6.67
CA ALA A 91 -18.33 3.50 -5.57
C ALA A 91 -18.79 2.71 -4.33
N ARG A 92 -20.08 2.75 -4.01
CA ARG A 92 -20.66 2.01 -2.89
C ARG A 92 -20.59 0.50 -3.13
N ARG A 93 -20.96 0.03 -4.33
CA ARG A 93 -20.84 -1.38 -4.71
C ARG A 93 -19.38 -1.85 -4.62
N LYS A 94 -18.45 -1.10 -5.20
CA LYS A 94 -17.03 -1.44 -5.22
C LYS A 94 -16.42 -1.48 -3.81
N ALA A 95 -16.81 -0.57 -2.93
CA ALA A 95 -16.37 -0.59 -1.53
C ALA A 95 -16.84 -1.86 -0.80
N ALA A 96 -18.06 -2.31 -1.07
CA ALA A 96 -18.60 -3.53 -0.47
C ALA A 96 -17.93 -4.81 -1.03
N GLU A 97 -17.59 -4.84 -2.32
CA GLU A 97 -17.01 -6.00 -3.00
C GLU A 97 -15.49 -6.10 -2.81
N GLU A 98 -14.77 -5.00 -2.94
CA GLU A 98 -13.30 -4.96 -2.96
C GLU A 98 -12.69 -4.45 -1.65
N GLY A 99 -13.46 -3.73 -0.84
CA GLY A 99 -12.96 -3.19 0.42
C GLY A 99 -11.72 -2.32 0.23
N ALA A 100 -10.67 -2.61 1.01
CA ALA A 100 -9.41 -1.86 0.96
C ALA A 100 -8.67 -1.97 -0.39
N ALA A 101 -8.97 -2.99 -1.22
CA ALA A 101 -8.34 -3.14 -2.53
C ALA A 101 -8.72 -2.01 -3.51
N MET A 102 -9.78 -1.25 -3.23
CA MET A 102 -10.09 -0.02 -3.95
C MET A 102 -8.92 0.98 -3.99
N ILE A 103 -7.97 0.88 -3.05
CA ILE A 103 -6.78 1.79 -3.03
C ILE A 103 -5.95 1.70 -4.31
N PHE A 104 -6.04 0.59 -5.04
CA PHE A 104 -5.37 0.40 -6.33
C PHE A 104 -6.11 1.02 -7.52
N LEU A 105 -7.30 1.57 -7.31
CA LEU A 105 -8.06 2.21 -8.37
C LEU A 105 -7.29 3.41 -8.94
N SER A 106 -7.10 3.40 -10.25
CA SER A 106 -6.34 4.45 -10.95
C SER A 106 -6.94 5.83 -10.72
N GLY A 107 -6.09 6.79 -10.41
CA GLY A 107 -6.48 8.18 -10.12
C GLY A 107 -7.01 8.41 -8.70
N LEU A 108 -7.19 7.37 -7.89
CA LEU A 108 -7.70 7.53 -6.52
C LEU A 108 -6.65 8.13 -5.60
N SER A 109 -5.38 7.80 -5.79
CA SER A 109 -4.29 8.32 -4.97
C SER A 109 -4.20 9.84 -5.06
N THR A 110 -4.37 10.48 -3.92
CA THR A 110 -4.27 11.92 -3.76
C THR A 110 -2.84 12.37 -3.54
N ALA A 111 -2.00 12.33 -4.55
CA ALA A 111 -0.81 13.17 -4.51
C ALA A 111 -1.23 14.63 -4.78
N GLN A 112 -1.87 15.29 -3.83
CA GLN A 112 -2.02 16.76 -3.81
C GLN A 112 -0.73 17.47 -3.38
N THR A 113 0.41 16.81 -3.44
CA THR A 113 1.68 17.48 -3.24
C THR A 113 2.59 17.13 -4.39
N ILE A 114 2.43 17.90 -5.47
CA ILE A 114 3.47 18.06 -6.48
C ILE A 114 4.61 18.79 -5.78
N THR A 115 5.46 18.07 -5.09
CA THR A 115 6.80 18.56 -4.83
C THR A 115 7.57 18.37 -6.12
N GLN A 116 8.03 19.48 -6.70
CA GLN A 116 8.68 19.62 -8.00
C GLN A 116 9.98 18.80 -8.19
N THR A 117 10.29 17.83 -7.35
CA THR A 117 11.58 17.12 -7.36
C THR A 117 11.52 15.65 -7.79
N ALA A 118 10.34 15.08 -8.07
CA ALA A 118 10.27 13.74 -8.68
C ALA A 118 8.96 13.60 -9.45
N GLY A 119 9.05 13.67 -10.77
CA GLY A 119 7.95 13.65 -11.70
C GLY A 119 6.95 12.52 -11.46
N ARG A 120 5.67 12.86 -11.69
CA ARG A 120 4.44 12.08 -11.63
C ARG A 120 4.07 11.57 -10.23
N GLY A 121 2.96 12.08 -9.69
CA GLY A 121 2.27 11.50 -8.55
C GLY A 121 1.84 10.08 -8.91
N VAL A 122 2.67 9.11 -8.57
CA VAL A 122 2.45 7.71 -8.88
C VAL A 122 1.70 7.16 -7.68
N GLY A 123 0.45 6.78 -7.89
CA GLY A 123 -0.41 6.24 -6.84
C GLY A 123 -0.18 4.76 -6.56
N MET A 124 -1.07 4.17 -5.79
CA MET A 124 -0.99 2.75 -5.43
C MET A 124 -1.18 1.82 -6.64
N GLU A 125 -1.80 2.31 -7.72
CA GLU A 125 -1.86 1.61 -9.02
C GLU A 125 -0.48 1.28 -9.58
N ALA A 126 0.53 2.11 -9.27
CA ALA A 126 1.89 1.84 -9.72
C ALA A 126 2.56 0.71 -8.93
N VAL A 127 2.25 0.58 -7.65
CA VAL A 127 2.71 -0.57 -6.85
C VAL A 127 2.17 -1.87 -7.46
N GLU A 128 0.89 -1.89 -7.79
CA GLU A 128 0.25 -3.04 -8.44
C GLU A 128 0.89 -3.34 -9.81
N ALA A 129 1.08 -2.31 -10.64
CA ALA A 129 1.70 -2.45 -11.97
C ALA A 129 3.15 -2.98 -11.89
N GLU A 130 3.96 -2.47 -10.96
CA GLU A 130 5.35 -2.93 -10.76
C GLU A 130 5.40 -4.41 -10.37
N ILE A 131 4.55 -4.82 -9.45
CA ILE A 131 4.53 -6.20 -8.96
C ILE A 131 3.92 -7.15 -10.00
N HIS A 132 2.88 -6.71 -10.72
CA HIS A 132 2.30 -7.48 -11.83
C HIS A 132 3.33 -7.68 -12.96
N ALA A 133 4.10 -6.64 -13.32
CA ALA A 133 5.17 -6.75 -14.30
C ALA A 133 6.33 -7.66 -13.86
N ALA A 134 6.46 -7.92 -12.55
CA ALA A 134 7.37 -8.92 -12.00
C ALA A 134 6.76 -10.34 -11.96
N GLY A 135 5.58 -10.54 -12.54
CA GLY A 135 4.85 -11.81 -12.50
C GLY A 135 4.19 -12.12 -11.15
N GLY A 136 4.07 -11.11 -10.29
CA GLY A 136 3.50 -11.22 -8.97
C GLY A 136 2.12 -10.59 -8.82
N ARG A 137 1.67 -10.47 -7.57
CA ARG A 137 0.43 -9.79 -7.19
C ARG A 137 0.57 -9.11 -5.84
N VAL A 138 -0.23 -8.07 -5.62
CA VAL A 138 -0.31 -7.35 -4.36
C VAL A 138 -1.62 -7.71 -3.65
N LEU A 139 -1.54 -7.93 -2.34
CA LEU A 139 -2.70 -8.08 -1.47
C LEU A 139 -2.64 -6.98 -0.43
N VAL A 140 -3.80 -6.49 -0.01
CA VAL A 140 -3.94 -5.54 1.09
C VAL A 140 -4.90 -6.09 2.14
N GLU A 141 -4.47 -6.00 3.39
CA GLU A 141 -5.24 -6.32 4.59
C GLU A 141 -5.16 -5.13 5.53
N THR A 142 -6.25 -4.79 6.18
CA THR A 142 -6.29 -3.64 7.06
C THR A 142 -7.34 -3.80 8.14
N GLU A 143 -7.10 -3.17 9.27
CA GLU A 143 -8.09 -2.96 10.32
C GLU A 143 -8.05 -1.48 10.72
N ARG A 144 -9.20 -0.83 10.60
CA ARG A 144 -9.32 0.60 10.89
C ARG A 144 -8.83 0.91 12.31
N GLY A 145 -7.97 1.91 12.43
CA GLY A 145 -7.36 2.34 13.68
C GLY A 145 -6.24 1.43 14.18
N ARG A 146 -5.87 0.37 13.46
CA ARG A 146 -4.88 -0.62 13.94
C ARG A 146 -3.70 -0.83 13.03
N TYR A 147 -3.94 -1.17 11.76
CA TYR A 147 -2.85 -1.47 10.82
C TYR A 147 -3.27 -1.43 9.37
N THR A 148 -2.28 -1.28 8.51
CA THR A 148 -2.37 -1.63 7.08
C THR A 148 -1.22 -2.55 6.72
N ARG A 149 -1.52 -3.64 6.02
CA ARG A 149 -0.54 -4.64 5.59
C ARG A 149 -0.66 -4.85 4.09
N PHE A 150 0.43 -4.64 3.38
CA PHE A 150 0.58 -5.01 1.98
C PHE A 150 1.46 -6.25 1.87
N THR A 151 1.00 -7.25 1.13
CA THR A 151 1.77 -8.46 0.82
C THR A 151 2.03 -8.53 -0.68
N LEU A 152 3.30 -8.37 -1.06
CA LEU A 152 3.77 -8.58 -2.43
C LEU A 152 4.11 -10.05 -2.59
N ARG A 153 3.37 -10.77 -3.44
CA ARG A 153 3.63 -12.17 -3.77
C ARG A 153 4.34 -12.24 -5.11
N LEU A 154 5.51 -12.83 -5.13
CA LEU A 154 6.37 -12.91 -6.31
C LEU A 154 6.75 -14.35 -6.58
N PRO A 155 6.89 -14.77 -7.86
CA PRO A 155 7.46 -16.07 -8.17
C PRO A 155 8.94 -16.07 -7.77
N ARG A 156 9.42 -17.22 -7.29
CA ARG A 156 10.84 -17.40 -6.91
C ARG A 156 11.76 -17.51 -8.13
N LYS A 157 11.24 -17.93 -9.29
CA LYS A 157 12.01 -18.15 -10.54
C LYS A 157 11.57 -17.20 -11.64
#